data_0747761811d65f55205ad63a33ecbbdc
#
_entry.id   0747761811d65f55205ad63a33ecbbdc
#
_cell.length_a   1.000
_cell.length_b   1.000
_cell.length_c   1.000
_cell.angle_alpha   90.00
_cell.angle_beta   90.00
_cell.angle_gamma   90.00
#
_symmetry.space_group_name_H-M   'P 1'
#
loop_
_entity.id
_entity.type
_entity.pdbx_description
1 polymer ?
#
loop_
_entity_poly.entity_id
_entity_poly.type
_entity_poly.pdbx_seq_one_letter_code
_entity_poly.pdbx_strand_id
1 'polypeptide(L)'
;MFGKVKKTTIHFSFIILLNERSNYYGKNINDFKEFVEVWIHEVKIPISSMVLKCHNNKEKYDKSFLSQIRRLDNNIDEILYYVRSEDTEKDFAITEIDLKEVIRNISLKNKDDLLENNIEFKVELGVTSVNSDKKWLEFIINQIINNSIKYKKENESIIKITSKENKDKVILEIYDNGIGIPAKDLKRVFDKSFTVTNGRDKVKSTGMGLYIIKNLCNKLGHNISIESIENEYTKVILEFGKNDVYKF
;
A
#
# COMPACT_ATOMS: atom_id res chain seq x y z
N MET A 1 13.65 -11.94 57.71
CA MET A 1 14.38 -12.31 56.46
C MET A 1 13.53 -13.15 55.48
N PHE A 2 12.55 -13.92 55.94
CA PHE A 2 11.71 -14.80 55.11
C PHE A 2 10.67 -14.12 54.18
N GLY A 3 10.26 -12.88 54.47
CA GLY A 3 9.22 -12.19 53.70
C GLY A 3 9.72 -11.59 52.36
N LYS A 4 11.00 -11.21 52.25
CA LYS A 4 11.58 -10.65 51.02
C LYS A 4 11.80 -11.72 49.94
N VAL A 5 12.19 -12.94 50.31
CA VAL A 5 12.47 -14.04 49.38
C VAL A 5 11.18 -14.54 48.70
N LYS A 6 10.06 -14.64 49.44
CA LYS A 6 8.77 -15.04 48.85
C LYS A 6 8.24 -14.02 47.82
N LYS A 7 8.39 -12.72 48.07
CA LYS A 7 7.94 -11.68 47.12
C LYS A 7 8.74 -11.72 45.82
N THR A 8 10.04 -11.94 45.89
CA THR A 8 10.94 -12.02 44.69
C THR A 8 10.63 -13.25 43.86
N THR A 9 10.38 -14.42 44.50
CA THR A 9 10.04 -15.66 43.79
C THR A 9 8.68 -15.57 43.07
N ILE A 10 7.67 -14.96 43.71
CA ILE A 10 6.34 -14.75 43.08
C ILE A 10 6.45 -13.81 41.89
N HIS A 11 7.27 -12.74 42.01
CA HIS A 11 7.47 -11.78 40.90
C HIS A 11 8.18 -12.44 39.71
N PHE A 12 9.18 -13.29 39.94
CA PHE A 12 9.91 -14.02 38.93
C PHE A 12 9.00 -15.05 38.22
N SER A 13 8.21 -15.81 38.98
CA SER A 13 7.24 -16.76 38.40
C SER A 13 6.16 -16.07 37.57
N PHE A 14 5.73 -14.87 37.98
CA PHE A 14 4.76 -14.07 37.22
C PHE A 14 5.32 -13.55 35.88
N ILE A 15 6.61 -13.12 35.89
CA ILE A 15 7.32 -12.69 34.67
C ILE A 15 7.48 -13.87 33.70
N ILE A 16 7.84 -15.06 34.21
CA ILE A 16 7.97 -16.28 33.36
C ILE A 16 6.60 -16.61 32.73
N LEU A 17 5.53 -16.64 33.49
CA LEU A 17 4.17 -16.90 32.98
C LEU A 17 3.71 -15.86 31.93
N LEU A 18 4.05 -14.57 32.14
CA LEU A 18 3.75 -13.54 31.15
C LEU A 18 4.56 -13.74 29.87
N ASN A 19 5.84 -14.12 29.96
CA ASN A 19 6.69 -14.39 28.82
C ASN A 19 6.22 -15.64 28.05
N GLU A 20 5.87 -16.73 28.74
CA GLU A 20 5.32 -17.96 28.12
C GLU A 20 3.99 -17.65 27.40
N ARG A 21 3.11 -16.88 28.02
CA ARG A 21 1.83 -16.47 27.42
C ARG A 21 2.05 -15.56 26.21
N SER A 22 2.98 -14.61 26.28
CA SER A 22 3.36 -13.75 25.16
C SER A 22 3.93 -14.56 24.00
N ASN A 23 4.83 -15.52 24.28
CA ASN A 23 5.41 -16.40 23.27
C ASN A 23 4.35 -17.31 22.61
N TYR A 24 3.40 -17.84 23.39
CA TYR A 24 2.30 -18.66 22.88
C TYR A 24 1.40 -17.87 21.92
N TYR A 25 1.00 -16.64 22.29
CA TYR A 25 0.23 -15.78 21.40
C TYR A 25 1.03 -15.33 20.18
N GLY A 26 2.31 -15.00 20.35
CA GLY A 26 3.21 -14.66 19.23
C GLY A 26 3.31 -15.81 18.21
N LYS A 27 3.50 -17.04 18.68
CA LYS A 27 3.56 -18.22 17.80
C LYS A 27 2.27 -18.44 17.04
N ASN A 28 1.10 -18.37 17.70
CA ASN A 28 -0.19 -18.52 17.04
C ASN A 28 -0.46 -17.45 15.98
N ILE A 29 0.00 -16.21 16.22
CA ILE A 29 -0.11 -15.12 15.24
C ILE A 29 0.77 -15.42 14.02
N ASN A 30 1.99 -15.88 14.21
CA ASN A 30 2.90 -16.22 13.12
C ASN A 30 2.37 -17.40 12.30
N ASP A 31 1.92 -18.48 12.96
CA ASP A 31 1.32 -19.64 12.29
C ASP A 31 0.09 -19.21 11.45
N PHE A 32 -0.73 -18.29 11.97
CA PHE A 32 -1.86 -17.74 11.22
C PHE A 32 -1.43 -16.90 10.01
N LYS A 33 -0.37 -16.10 10.14
CA LYS A 33 0.18 -15.32 9.02
C LYS A 33 0.73 -16.20 7.92
N GLU A 34 1.54 -17.21 8.27
CA GLU A 34 2.05 -18.20 7.32
C GLU A 34 0.91 -18.91 6.59
N PHE A 35 -0.15 -19.31 7.31
CA PHE A 35 -1.34 -19.90 6.71
C PHE A 35 -1.99 -18.96 5.71
N VAL A 36 -2.17 -17.67 6.07
CA VAL A 36 -2.78 -16.66 5.17
C VAL A 36 -1.91 -16.45 3.93
N GLU A 37 -0.58 -16.42 4.04
CA GLU A 37 0.32 -16.28 2.89
C GLU A 37 0.21 -17.47 1.93
N VAL A 38 0.21 -18.70 2.43
CA VAL A 38 0.03 -19.91 1.62
C VAL A 38 -1.34 -19.89 0.94
N TRP A 39 -2.40 -19.58 1.69
CA TRP A 39 -3.76 -19.51 1.16
C TRP A 39 -3.90 -18.45 0.05
N ILE A 40 -3.30 -17.27 0.22
CA ILE A 40 -3.28 -16.23 -0.81
C ILE A 40 -2.58 -16.73 -2.07
N HIS A 41 -1.46 -17.43 -1.93
CA HIS A 41 -0.75 -18.03 -3.08
C HIS A 41 -1.64 -19.00 -3.86
N GLU A 42 -2.36 -19.87 -3.16
CA GLU A 42 -3.28 -20.83 -3.76
C GLU A 42 -4.46 -20.14 -4.47
N VAL A 43 -5.00 -19.05 -3.91
CA VAL A 43 -6.09 -18.28 -4.52
C VAL A 43 -5.62 -17.50 -5.75
N LYS A 44 -4.38 -17.04 -5.79
CA LYS A 44 -3.82 -16.33 -6.97
C LYS A 44 -3.69 -17.20 -8.20
N ILE A 45 -3.47 -18.51 -8.05
CA ILE A 45 -3.35 -19.43 -9.17
C ILE A 45 -4.63 -19.46 -10.03
N PRO A 46 -5.84 -19.76 -9.48
CA PRO A 46 -7.07 -19.73 -10.28
C PRO A 46 -7.41 -18.34 -10.82
N ILE A 47 -7.10 -17.25 -10.08
CA ILE A 47 -7.32 -15.88 -10.55
C ILE A 47 -6.46 -15.61 -11.80
N SER A 48 -5.16 -15.92 -11.77
CA SER A 48 -4.27 -15.77 -12.92
C SER A 48 -4.76 -16.61 -14.12
N SER A 49 -5.26 -17.81 -13.86
CA SER A 49 -5.88 -18.65 -14.91
C SER A 49 -7.13 -18.00 -15.52
N MET A 50 -7.98 -17.36 -14.69
CA MET A 50 -9.16 -16.63 -15.17
C MET A 50 -8.77 -15.41 -16.01
N VAL A 51 -7.80 -14.62 -15.57
CA VAL A 51 -7.24 -13.48 -16.32
C VAL A 51 -6.75 -13.94 -17.69
N LEU A 52 -5.94 -15.00 -17.74
CA LEU A 52 -5.42 -15.56 -19.00
C LEU A 52 -6.53 -16.06 -19.93
N LYS A 53 -7.54 -16.74 -19.39
CA LYS A 53 -8.72 -17.20 -20.18
C LYS A 53 -9.50 -16.03 -20.77
N CYS A 54 -9.67 -14.93 -20.02
CA CYS A 54 -10.33 -13.73 -20.51
C CYS A 54 -9.52 -13.06 -21.62
N HIS A 55 -8.20 -12.96 -21.47
CA HIS A 55 -7.32 -12.40 -22.51
C HIS A 55 -7.34 -13.22 -23.81
N ASN A 56 -7.35 -14.54 -23.69
CA ASN A 56 -7.36 -15.43 -24.85
C ASN A 56 -8.73 -15.51 -25.55
N ASN A 57 -9.82 -15.11 -24.89
CA ASN A 57 -11.20 -15.22 -25.42
C ASN A 57 -11.94 -13.88 -25.22
N LYS A 58 -11.36 -12.78 -25.70
CA LYS A 58 -11.90 -11.41 -25.53
C LYS A 58 -13.34 -11.23 -26.05
N GLU A 59 -13.74 -11.97 -27.05
CA GLU A 59 -15.10 -11.92 -27.62
C GLU A 59 -16.15 -12.58 -26.70
N LYS A 60 -15.72 -13.50 -25.83
CA LYS A 60 -16.61 -14.29 -24.98
C LYS A 60 -16.84 -13.68 -23.60
N TYR A 61 -15.92 -12.85 -23.13
CA TYR A 61 -15.97 -12.27 -21.79
C TYR A 61 -16.13 -10.76 -21.88
N ASP A 62 -17.12 -10.23 -21.17
CA ASP A 62 -17.35 -8.80 -21.05
C ASP A 62 -16.16 -8.13 -20.30
N LYS A 63 -15.84 -6.90 -20.71
CA LYS A 63 -14.81 -6.07 -20.05
C LYS A 63 -15.08 -5.91 -18.55
N SER A 64 -16.36 -5.83 -18.16
CA SER A 64 -16.73 -5.70 -16.75
C SER A 64 -16.31 -6.94 -15.94
N PHE A 65 -16.39 -8.14 -16.52
CA PHE A 65 -15.95 -9.36 -15.85
C PHE A 65 -14.44 -9.37 -15.61
N LEU A 66 -13.64 -8.96 -16.57
CA LEU A 66 -12.19 -8.84 -16.42
C LEU A 66 -11.82 -7.80 -15.35
N SER A 67 -12.52 -6.67 -15.33
CA SER A 67 -12.30 -5.63 -14.31
C SER A 67 -12.60 -6.13 -12.89
N GLN A 68 -13.63 -6.97 -12.71
CA GLN A 68 -13.93 -7.59 -11.40
C GLN A 68 -12.84 -8.58 -10.97
N ILE A 69 -12.28 -9.37 -11.90
CA ILE A 69 -11.17 -10.28 -11.58
C ILE A 69 -9.92 -9.50 -11.17
N ARG A 70 -9.57 -8.43 -11.88
CA ARG A 70 -8.43 -7.55 -11.51
C ARG A 70 -8.65 -6.92 -10.13
N ARG A 71 -9.89 -6.49 -9.85
CA ARG A 71 -10.23 -5.94 -8.53
C ARG A 71 -10.06 -6.98 -7.42
N LEU A 72 -10.43 -8.23 -7.68
CA LEU A 72 -10.23 -9.32 -6.73
C LEU A 72 -8.74 -9.57 -6.49
N ASP A 73 -7.93 -9.62 -7.55
CA ASP A 73 -6.47 -9.78 -7.46
C ASP A 73 -5.81 -8.65 -6.64
N ASN A 74 -6.21 -7.40 -6.89
CA ASN A 74 -5.73 -6.25 -6.12
C ASN A 74 -6.12 -6.32 -4.63
N ASN A 75 -7.34 -6.78 -4.30
CA ASN A 75 -7.76 -6.94 -2.90
C ASN A 75 -6.95 -8.04 -2.18
N ILE A 76 -6.60 -9.11 -2.90
CA ILE A 76 -5.76 -10.19 -2.37
C ILE A 76 -4.34 -9.70 -2.15
N ASP A 77 -3.79 -8.89 -3.07
CA ASP A 77 -2.51 -8.22 -2.88
C ASP A 77 -2.52 -7.34 -1.63
N GLU A 78 -3.59 -6.55 -1.40
CA GLU A 78 -3.73 -5.74 -0.18
C GLU A 78 -3.61 -6.59 1.09
N ILE A 79 -4.30 -7.74 1.14
CA ILE A 79 -4.27 -8.62 2.32
C ILE A 79 -2.87 -9.19 2.51
N LEU A 80 -2.21 -9.66 1.45
CA LEU A 80 -0.85 -10.19 1.50
C LEU A 80 0.14 -9.15 2.04
N TYR A 81 0.07 -7.93 1.50
CA TYR A 81 0.96 -6.85 1.93
C TYR A 81 0.65 -6.40 3.36
N TYR A 82 -0.63 -6.41 3.78
CA TYR A 82 -0.99 -6.14 5.17
C TYR A 82 -0.37 -7.17 6.12
N VAL A 83 -0.55 -8.47 5.84
CA VAL A 83 0.00 -9.55 6.68
C VAL A 83 1.52 -9.45 6.76
N ARG A 84 2.20 -9.25 5.63
CA ARG A 84 3.66 -9.09 5.59
C ARG A 84 4.13 -7.80 6.26
N SER A 85 3.37 -6.72 6.20
CA SER A 85 3.77 -5.44 6.80
C SER A 85 3.86 -5.48 8.32
N GLU A 86 3.20 -6.42 8.98
CA GLU A 86 3.25 -6.56 10.44
C GLU A 86 4.63 -7.07 10.94
N ASP A 87 5.36 -7.87 10.13
CA ASP A 87 6.60 -8.55 10.55
C ASP A 87 7.90 -7.96 9.96
N THR A 88 7.80 -6.95 9.09
CA THR A 88 8.88 -6.55 8.18
C THR A 88 10.05 -5.77 8.78
N GLU A 89 10.17 -5.62 10.10
CA GLU A 89 11.33 -4.89 10.67
C GLU A 89 12.70 -5.54 10.37
N LYS A 90 12.72 -6.80 9.89
CA LYS A 90 13.97 -7.57 9.67
C LYS A 90 14.33 -7.83 8.20
N ASP A 91 13.42 -7.57 7.25
CA ASP A 91 13.57 -8.09 5.88
C ASP A 91 13.58 -7.02 4.76
N PHE A 92 13.74 -5.74 5.07
CA PHE A 92 13.86 -4.72 4.02
C PHE A 92 15.22 -4.77 3.34
N ALA A 93 15.21 -4.99 2.02
CA ALA A 93 16.40 -4.87 1.16
C ALA A 93 16.50 -3.44 0.63
N ILE A 94 17.03 -2.53 1.45
CA ILE A 94 17.20 -1.11 1.05
C ILE A 94 18.35 -1.01 0.05
N THR A 95 18.02 -0.55 -1.16
CA THR A 95 18.96 -0.32 -2.26
C THR A 95 18.64 0.99 -2.96
N GLU A 96 19.56 1.47 -3.78
CA GLU A 96 19.27 2.55 -4.72
C GLU A 96 18.35 2.04 -5.82
N ILE A 97 17.21 2.72 -6.04
CA ILE A 97 16.14 2.31 -6.94
C ILE A 97 15.95 3.38 -8.01
N ASP A 98 15.89 2.98 -9.28
CA ASP A 98 15.49 3.85 -10.37
C ASP A 98 13.96 4.00 -10.40
N LEU A 99 13.47 5.20 -10.07
CA LEU A 99 12.05 5.56 -10.12
C LEU A 99 11.44 5.41 -11.52
N LYS A 100 12.23 5.59 -12.59
CA LYS A 100 11.73 5.39 -13.97
C LYS A 100 11.34 3.94 -14.19
N GLU A 101 12.17 3.00 -13.73
CA GLU A 101 11.89 1.58 -13.85
C GLU A 101 10.62 1.20 -13.06
N VAL A 102 10.53 1.63 -11.80
CA VAL A 102 9.37 1.37 -10.93
C VAL A 102 8.08 1.91 -11.55
N ILE A 103 8.08 3.19 -11.96
CA ILE A 103 6.89 3.83 -12.53
C ILE A 103 6.50 3.18 -13.86
N ARG A 104 7.48 2.79 -14.70
CA ARG A 104 7.24 2.04 -15.94
C ARG A 104 6.56 0.71 -15.67
N ASN A 105 7.05 -0.07 -14.71
CA ASN A 105 6.46 -1.37 -14.36
C ASN A 105 5.01 -1.21 -13.90
N ILE A 106 4.75 -0.20 -13.06
CA ILE A 106 3.41 0.09 -12.56
C ILE A 106 2.48 0.58 -13.68
N SER A 107 2.98 1.44 -14.58
CA SER A 107 2.19 1.92 -15.73
C SER A 107 1.80 0.78 -16.67
N LEU A 108 2.69 -0.19 -16.89
CA LEU A 108 2.40 -1.39 -17.67
C LEU A 108 1.38 -2.29 -16.98
N LYS A 109 1.50 -2.47 -15.67
CA LYS A 109 0.54 -3.25 -14.85
C LYS A 109 -0.87 -2.67 -14.93
N ASN A 110 -1.01 -1.35 -14.92
CA ASN A 110 -2.29 -0.64 -14.92
C ASN A 110 -2.72 -0.16 -16.31
N LYS A 111 -2.02 -0.55 -17.38
CA LYS A 111 -2.23 -0.04 -18.75
C LYS A 111 -3.69 -0.15 -19.20
N ASP A 112 -4.28 -1.31 -19.03
CA ASP A 112 -5.66 -1.56 -19.48
C ASP A 112 -6.65 -0.67 -18.72
N ASP A 113 -6.49 -0.57 -17.39
CA ASP A 113 -7.37 0.26 -16.55
C ASP A 113 -7.22 1.75 -16.86
N LEU A 114 -6.00 2.22 -17.16
CA LEU A 114 -5.75 3.61 -17.60
C LEU A 114 -6.42 3.90 -18.94
N LEU A 115 -6.30 3.00 -19.92
CA LEU A 115 -6.89 3.15 -21.24
C LEU A 115 -8.43 3.03 -21.21
N GLU A 116 -8.97 2.05 -20.49
CA GLU A 116 -10.42 1.83 -20.37
C GLU A 116 -11.12 3.01 -19.68
N ASN A 117 -10.41 3.72 -18.80
CA ASN A 117 -10.92 4.88 -18.09
C ASN A 117 -10.54 6.22 -18.74
N ASN A 118 -9.89 6.22 -19.92
CA ASN A 118 -9.44 7.42 -20.63
C ASN A 118 -8.60 8.36 -19.74
N ILE A 119 -7.67 7.80 -18.95
CA ILE A 119 -6.81 8.56 -18.04
C ILE A 119 -5.53 8.93 -18.75
N GLU A 120 -5.23 10.21 -18.83
CA GLU A 120 -3.94 10.72 -19.29
C GLU A 120 -2.88 10.50 -18.19
N PHE A 121 -1.83 9.73 -18.50
CA PHE A 121 -0.77 9.40 -17.54
C PHE A 121 0.53 10.12 -17.90
N LYS A 122 0.92 11.11 -17.07
CA LYS A 122 2.11 11.97 -17.31
C LYS A 122 3.20 11.67 -16.28
N VAL A 123 4.45 11.57 -16.75
CA VAL A 123 5.62 11.32 -15.89
C VAL A 123 6.72 12.34 -16.21
N GLU A 124 7.04 13.19 -15.24
CA GLU A 124 8.06 14.25 -15.35
C GLU A 124 9.00 14.16 -14.15
N LEU A 125 10.07 13.36 -14.26
CA LEU A 125 11.01 13.13 -13.17
C LEU A 125 12.22 14.06 -13.29
N GLY A 126 12.37 14.97 -12.32
CA GLY A 126 13.60 15.77 -12.15
C GLY A 126 14.70 14.98 -11.44
N VAL A 127 14.34 14.03 -10.58
CA VAL A 127 15.25 13.09 -9.91
C VAL A 127 14.74 11.67 -10.16
N THR A 128 15.67 10.74 -10.41
CA THR A 128 15.33 9.40 -10.86
C THR A 128 15.73 8.30 -9.89
N SER A 129 16.49 8.59 -8.82
CA SER A 129 16.88 7.56 -7.84
C SER A 129 16.48 7.90 -6.42
N VAL A 130 16.14 6.86 -5.65
CA VAL A 130 15.84 6.91 -4.21
C VAL A 130 16.37 5.65 -3.53
N ASN A 131 16.70 5.76 -2.24
CA ASN A 131 17.01 4.60 -1.42
C ASN A 131 15.72 4.04 -0.79
N SER A 132 15.38 2.79 -1.13
CA SER A 132 14.19 2.11 -0.61
C SER A 132 14.26 0.60 -0.86
N ASP A 133 13.22 -0.15 -0.49
CA ASP A 133 12.99 -1.50 -0.95
C ASP A 133 12.09 -1.48 -2.19
N LYS A 134 12.59 -2.04 -3.32
CA LYS A 134 11.92 -1.99 -4.62
C LYS A 134 10.50 -2.57 -4.58
N LYS A 135 10.33 -3.74 -3.97
CA LYS A 135 9.05 -4.45 -3.89
C LYS A 135 8.00 -3.64 -3.13
N TRP A 136 8.40 -3.08 -1.98
CA TRP A 136 7.51 -2.29 -1.15
C TRP A 136 7.19 -0.93 -1.77
N LEU A 137 8.18 -0.31 -2.42
CA LEU A 137 7.98 0.95 -3.14
C LEU A 137 7.02 0.77 -4.34
N GLU A 138 7.18 -0.31 -5.12
CA GLU A 138 6.26 -0.65 -6.20
C GLU A 138 4.83 -0.83 -5.67
N PHE A 139 4.65 -1.51 -4.54
CA PHE A 139 3.32 -1.65 -3.92
C PHE A 139 2.74 -0.30 -3.48
N ILE A 140 3.51 0.54 -2.78
CA ILE A 140 3.08 1.86 -2.30
C ILE A 140 2.59 2.71 -3.48
N ILE A 141 3.40 2.86 -4.52
CA ILE A 141 3.07 3.68 -5.69
C ILE A 141 1.88 3.08 -6.46
N ASN A 142 1.85 1.76 -6.65
CA ASN A 142 0.73 1.08 -7.31
C ASN A 142 -0.59 1.30 -6.58
N GLN A 143 -0.59 1.26 -5.25
CA GLN A 143 -1.79 1.50 -4.44
C GLN A 143 -2.30 2.94 -4.56
N ILE A 144 -1.40 3.92 -4.65
CA ILE A 144 -1.76 5.32 -4.88
C ILE A 144 -2.38 5.48 -6.27
N ILE A 145 -1.78 4.89 -7.31
CA ILE A 145 -2.30 4.94 -8.69
C ILE A 145 -3.67 4.25 -8.78
N ASN A 146 -3.85 3.09 -8.14
CA ASN A 146 -5.14 2.41 -8.09
C ASN A 146 -6.22 3.29 -7.44
N ASN A 147 -5.87 4.03 -6.38
CA ASN A 147 -6.79 4.99 -5.78
C ASN A 147 -7.14 6.13 -6.77
N SER A 148 -6.15 6.68 -7.47
CA SER A 148 -6.39 7.74 -8.48
C SER A 148 -7.28 7.25 -9.62
N ILE A 149 -7.11 6.01 -10.11
CA ILE A 149 -7.99 5.40 -11.12
C ILE A 149 -9.41 5.23 -10.57
N LYS A 150 -9.54 4.74 -9.34
CA LYS A 150 -10.80 4.44 -8.68
C LYS A 150 -11.65 5.68 -8.40
N TYR A 151 -11.00 6.78 -8.01
CA TYR A 151 -11.65 8.02 -7.61
C TYR A 151 -11.57 9.12 -8.68
N LYS A 152 -11.36 8.71 -9.93
CA LYS A 152 -11.35 9.62 -11.08
C LYS A 152 -12.72 10.31 -11.27
N LYS A 153 -12.71 11.45 -11.95
CA LYS A 153 -13.92 12.08 -12.52
C LYS A 153 -14.35 11.35 -13.81
N GLU A 154 -15.55 11.62 -14.25
CA GLU A 154 -16.10 11.04 -15.50
C GLU A 154 -15.39 11.57 -16.75
N ASN A 155 -14.93 12.82 -16.73
CA ASN A 155 -14.32 13.51 -17.88
C ASN A 155 -12.89 13.94 -17.56
N GLU A 156 -12.02 13.90 -18.60
CA GLU A 156 -10.65 14.45 -18.61
C GLU A 156 -9.82 14.11 -17.36
N SER A 157 -9.68 12.83 -17.09
CA SER A 157 -8.91 12.38 -15.94
C SER A 157 -7.42 12.35 -16.25
N ILE A 158 -6.63 12.93 -15.35
CA ILE A 158 -5.17 13.04 -15.46
C ILE A 158 -4.55 12.47 -14.18
N ILE A 159 -3.51 11.63 -14.35
CA ILE A 159 -2.58 11.26 -13.29
C ILE A 159 -1.20 11.77 -13.68
N LYS A 160 -0.60 12.60 -12.84
CA LYS A 160 0.73 13.17 -13.08
C LYS A 160 1.68 12.77 -11.96
N ILE A 161 2.85 12.25 -12.33
CA ILE A 161 3.93 11.88 -11.41
C ILE A 161 5.10 12.82 -11.66
N THR A 162 5.54 13.50 -10.60
CA THR A 162 6.72 14.38 -10.65
C THR A 162 7.67 14.05 -9.53
N SER A 163 8.96 14.24 -9.76
CA SER A 163 9.96 14.16 -8.70
C SER A 163 10.86 15.39 -8.69
N LYS A 164 11.23 15.81 -7.49
CA LYS A 164 12.19 16.90 -7.25
C LYS A 164 13.03 16.58 -6.04
N GLU A 165 14.15 17.26 -5.89
CA GLU A 165 15.01 17.11 -4.72
C GLU A 165 15.28 18.46 -4.06
N ASN A 166 15.59 18.41 -2.79
CA ASN A 166 16.24 19.48 -2.04
C ASN A 166 17.52 18.93 -1.39
N LYS A 167 18.14 19.70 -0.46
CA LYS A 167 19.39 19.30 0.20
C LYS A 167 19.27 17.94 0.91
N ASP A 168 18.14 17.67 1.53
CA ASP A 168 17.98 16.57 2.50
C ASP A 168 17.07 15.44 2.01
N LYS A 169 16.23 15.70 0.99
CA LYS A 169 15.16 14.80 0.59
C LYS A 169 14.99 14.75 -0.93
N VAL A 170 14.55 13.58 -1.42
CA VAL A 170 13.85 13.42 -2.70
C VAL A 170 12.36 13.40 -2.42
N ILE A 171 11.59 14.13 -3.23
CA ILE A 171 10.13 14.25 -3.11
C ILE A 171 9.53 13.70 -4.39
N LEU A 172 8.66 12.69 -4.27
CA LEU A 172 7.85 12.15 -5.35
C LEU A 172 6.40 12.58 -5.12
N GLU A 173 5.83 13.28 -6.08
CA GLU A 173 4.45 13.76 -6.04
C GLU A 173 3.62 12.97 -7.06
N ILE A 174 2.50 12.40 -6.63
CA ILE A 174 1.52 11.71 -7.47
C ILE A 174 0.23 12.51 -7.35
N TYR A 175 -0.15 13.17 -8.43
CA TYR A 175 -1.30 14.06 -8.54
C TYR A 175 -2.38 13.43 -9.40
N ASP A 176 -3.63 13.54 -9.01
CA ASP A 176 -4.80 13.27 -9.83
C ASP A 176 -5.82 14.42 -9.73
N ASN A 177 -6.53 14.67 -10.82
CA ASN A 177 -7.63 15.63 -10.86
C ASN A 177 -8.98 14.98 -10.55
N GLY A 178 -9.00 13.94 -9.73
CA GLY A 178 -10.19 13.18 -9.35
C GLY A 178 -11.16 13.94 -8.46
N ILE A 179 -12.06 13.20 -7.80
CA ILE A 179 -13.11 13.78 -6.95
C ILE A 179 -12.57 14.48 -5.69
N GLY A 180 -11.28 14.35 -5.40
CA GLY A 180 -10.68 14.94 -4.22
C GLY A 180 -11.22 14.36 -2.90
N ILE A 181 -10.74 14.93 -1.79
CA ILE A 181 -11.07 14.52 -0.42
C ILE A 181 -11.59 15.73 0.36
N PRO A 182 -12.76 15.63 1.03
CA PRO A 182 -13.25 16.69 1.89
C PRO A 182 -12.27 17.05 3.00
N ALA A 183 -12.10 18.33 3.31
CA ALA A 183 -11.15 18.81 4.31
C ALA A 183 -11.33 18.18 5.70
N LYS A 184 -12.59 17.87 6.08
CA LYS A 184 -12.91 17.18 7.34
C LYS A 184 -12.34 15.76 7.43
N ASP A 185 -12.13 15.12 6.28
CA ASP A 185 -11.70 13.71 6.17
C ASP A 185 -10.19 13.57 6.01
N LEU A 186 -9.46 14.62 5.55
CA LEU A 186 -8.02 14.60 5.29
C LEU A 186 -7.17 14.11 6.46
N LYS A 187 -7.55 14.45 7.70
CA LYS A 187 -6.82 14.01 8.89
C LYS A 187 -6.95 12.51 9.17
N ARG A 188 -7.97 11.86 8.59
CA ARG A 188 -8.35 10.49 8.87
C ARG A 188 -8.10 9.52 7.72
N VAL A 189 -7.65 10.00 6.56
CA VAL A 189 -7.47 9.16 5.36
C VAL A 189 -6.51 8.00 5.55
N PHE A 190 -5.61 8.11 6.53
CA PHE A 190 -4.67 7.05 6.91
C PHE A 190 -5.15 6.18 8.08
N ASP A 191 -6.33 6.45 8.64
CA ASP A 191 -6.89 5.63 9.72
C ASP A 191 -7.32 4.26 9.17
N LYS A 192 -7.17 3.22 9.99
CA LYS A 192 -7.56 1.85 9.63
C LYS A 192 -9.05 1.77 9.32
N SER A 193 -9.39 1.17 8.17
CA SER A 193 -10.77 0.98 7.70
C SER A 193 -11.56 2.29 7.50
N PHE A 194 -10.88 3.43 7.39
CA PHE A 194 -11.53 4.68 7.09
C PHE A 194 -11.87 4.79 5.60
N THR A 195 -13.12 5.13 5.31
CA THR A 195 -13.60 5.43 3.95
C THR A 195 -14.27 6.77 3.93
N VAL A 196 -13.93 7.60 2.93
CA VAL A 196 -14.55 8.92 2.77
C VAL A 196 -16.02 8.75 2.42
N THR A 197 -16.90 9.41 3.19
CA THR A 197 -18.35 9.37 3.00
C THR A 197 -18.77 10.38 1.92
N ASN A 198 -18.31 10.18 0.70
CA ASN A 198 -18.88 10.93 -0.42
C ASN A 198 -20.16 10.21 -0.80
N GLY A 199 -21.33 10.83 -0.64
CA GLY A 199 -22.68 10.31 -0.81
C GLY A 199 -23.05 9.61 -2.13
N ARG A 200 -22.10 8.98 -2.76
CA ARG A 200 -22.26 8.10 -3.90
C ARG A 200 -21.86 6.69 -3.49
N ASP A 201 -22.86 5.91 -3.16
CA ASP A 201 -22.80 4.47 -2.78
C ASP A 201 -22.13 3.54 -3.80
N LYS A 202 -21.35 4.04 -4.76
CA LYS A 202 -20.93 3.23 -5.91
C LYS A 202 -19.60 2.50 -5.76
N VAL A 203 -18.74 2.84 -4.80
CA VAL A 203 -17.42 2.20 -4.74
C VAL A 203 -17.13 1.71 -3.32
N LYS A 204 -17.53 0.48 -3.01
CA LYS A 204 -17.13 -0.19 -1.77
C LYS A 204 -15.61 -0.26 -1.71
N SER A 205 -15.00 0.34 -0.69
CA SER A 205 -13.58 0.27 -0.39
C SER A 205 -13.35 -0.31 0.99
N THR A 206 -12.25 -1.03 1.16
CA THR A 206 -11.87 -1.64 2.43
C THR A 206 -11.40 -0.60 3.46
N GLY A 207 -10.98 0.58 3.01
CA GLY A 207 -10.33 1.60 3.83
C GLY A 207 -8.95 1.17 4.35
N MET A 208 -8.38 0.08 3.81
CA MET A 208 -7.10 -0.47 4.26
C MET A 208 -5.91 0.07 3.45
N GLY A 209 -6.09 0.40 2.18
CA GLY A 209 -4.98 0.71 1.27
C GLY A 209 -4.08 1.85 1.77
N LEU A 210 -4.64 3.02 2.09
CA LEU A 210 -3.87 4.16 2.60
C LEU A 210 -3.26 3.90 3.98
N TYR A 211 -3.95 3.17 4.84
CA TYR A 211 -3.42 2.73 6.14
C TYR A 211 -2.17 1.84 5.97
N ILE A 212 -2.23 0.85 5.07
CA ILE A 212 -1.10 -0.07 4.81
C ILE A 212 0.10 0.71 4.29
N ILE A 213 -0.08 1.58 3.27
CA ILE A 213 1.04 2.35 2.72
C ILE A 213 1.63 3.34 3.73
N LYS A 214 0.83 3.93 4.64
CA LYS A 214 1.34 4.78 5.73
C LYS A 214 2.25 3.99 6.67
N ASN A 215 1.84 2.79 7.07
CA ASN A 215 2.63 1.91 7.93
C ASN A 215 3.93 1.49 7.24
N LEU A 216 3.87 1.12 5.96
CA LEU A 216 5.05 0.76 5.17
C LEU A 216 6.01 1.93 5.01
N CYS A 217 5.52 3.13 4.69
CA CYS A 217 6.37 4.32 4.63
C CYS A 217 7.08 4.57 5.96
N ASN A 218 6.37 4.49 7.08
CA ASN A 218 6.96 4.67 8.40
C ASN A 218 8.06 3.63 8.68
N LYS A 219 7.84 2.35 8.34
CA LYS A 219 8.81 1.27 8.51
C LYS A 219 10.04 1.41 7.59
N LEU A 220 9.84 1.93 6.38
CA LEU A 220 10.91 2.23 5.41
C LEU A 220 11.65 3.56 5.72
N GLY A 221 11.28 4.28 6.79
CA GLY A 221 11.86 5.59 7.10
C GLY A 221 11.43 6.70 6.13
N HIS A 222 10.36 6.49 5.36
CA HIS A 222 9.82 7.47 4.43
C HIS A 222 8.67 8.25 5.05
N ASN A 223 8.47 9.48 4.58
CA ASN A 223 7.30 10.25 4.96
C ASN A 223 6.25 10.24 3.82
N ILE A 224 4.97 10.15 4.20
CA ILE A 224 3.85 10.24 3.26
C ILE A 224 2.83 11.25 3.77
N SER A 225 2.37 12.13 2.90
CA SER A 225 1.32 13.11 3.17
C SER A 225 0.37 13.24 1.99
N ILE A 226 -0.80 13.82 2.23
CA ILE A 226 -1.83 14.05 1.21
C ILE A 226 -2.29 15.50 1.29
N GLU A 227 -2.34 16.15 0.13
CA GLU A 227 -3.01 17.42 -0.11
C GLU A 227 -4.19 17.17 -1.06
N SER A 228 -5.35 17.72 -0.76
CA SER A 228 -6.51 17.54 -1.62
C SER A 228 -7.53 18.64 -1.42
N ILE A 229 -8.24 18.95 -2.49
CA ILE A 229 -9.43 19.80 -2.49
C ILE A 229 -10.57 18.99 -3.11
N GLU A 230 -11.69 18.94 -2.38
CA GLU A 230 -12.89 18.21 -2.82
C GLU A 230 -13.36 18.72 -4.19
N ASN A 231 -13.65 17.81 -5.10
CA ASN A 231 -14.03 18.04 -6.49
C ASN A 231 -12.96 18.72 -7.35
N GLU A 232 -11.71 18.85 -6.89
CA GLU A 232 -10.63 19.43 -7.67
C GLU A 232 -9.51 18.43 -7.92
N TYR A 233 -8.80 18.00 -6.86
CA TYR A 233 -7.64 17.13 -7.00
C TYR A 233 -7.30 16.36 -5.70
N THR A 234 -6.50 15.31 -5.87
CA THR A 234 -5.71 14.70 -4.80
C THR A 234 -4.24 14.67 -5.20
N LYS A 235 -3.35 14.98 -4.26
CA LYS A 235 -1.90 14.91 -4.43
C LYS A 235 -1.30 14.16 -3.25
N VAL A 236 -0.71 13.00 -3.53
CA VAL A 236 0.04 12.21 -2.56
C VAL A 236 1.52 12.55 -2.71
N ILE A 237 2.17 12.83 -1.58
CA ILE A 237 3.58 13.25 -1.51
C ILE A 237 4.34 12.20 -0.71
N LEU A 238 5.36 11.60 -1.35
CA LEU A 238 6.31 10.69 -0.73
C LEU A 238 7.65 11.41 -0.58
N GLU A 239 8.23 11.39 0.61
CA GLU A 239 9.55 12.00 0.89
C GLU A 239 10.54 10.90 1.30
N PHE A 240 11.68 10.88 0.61
CA PHE A 240 12.80 9.94 0.84
C PHE A 240 14.00 10.72 1.38
N GLY A 241 14.53 10.33 2.53
CA GLY A 241 15.75 10.93 3.09
C GLY A 241 16.98 10.61 2.23
N LYS A 242 17.87 11.58 2.02
CA LYS A 242 19.13 11.37 1.30
C LYS A 242 20.26 10.83 2.19
N ASN A 243 20.19 11.12 3.50
CA ASN A 243 21.26 10.86 4.46
C ASN A 243 20.87 9.85 5.54
N ASP A 244 19.73 9.19 5.43
CA ASP A 244 19.33 8.21 6.41
C ASP A 244 20.20 6.97 6.27
N VAL A 245 21.31 6.98 7.03
CA VAL A 245 21.88 5.75 7.57
C VAL A 245 20.75 5.15 8.41
N TYR A 246 20.07 4.16 7.85
CA TYR A 246 18.99 3.44 8.52
C TYR A 246 19.52 2.97 9.87
N LYS A 247 19.13 3.68 10.93
CA LYS A 247 19.38 3.23 12.31
C LYS A 247 18.31 2.18 12.61
N PHE A 248 18.68 0.92 12.40
CA PHE A 248 17.96 -0.23 12.94
C PHE A 248 18.28 -0.39 14.44
#